data_8281b5d6492f0f6d3e90fa14689ebe7d
#
_entry.id   8281b5d6492f0f6d3e90fa14689ebe7d
#
_cell.length_a   1.000
_cell.length_b   1.000
_cell.length_c   1.000
_cell.angle_alpha   90.00
_cell.angle_beta   90.00
_cell.angle_gamma   90.00
#
_symmetry.space_group_name_H-M   'P 1'
#
loop_
_entity.id
_entity.type
_entity.pdbx_description
1 polymer ?
#
loop_
_entity_poly.entity_id
_entity_poly.type
_entity_poly.pdbx_seq_one_letter_code
_entity_poly.pdbx_strand_id
1 'polypeptide(L)'
;MEEAYLQHFKERPNQKHQSPLQKGDHPELDTTPFLDEKEIEIYMSLVGSAQWSISIGRFDIQTAIMTMSKFRSAPRRGHLDRMKRVIGYLCKFRHFMIRFRVDEPDYSNVPGIKNHDWEHSVYGKHEEDVPLNAPPPLGKRIILTHYFDASLMHDVLSGKAVTGVCTFYQKTPVDWFCKQQSTSETATYGAEFLSGRKVCEKIIDHRAYLRYLGKPVCEMDYVWGDNESMINSSTIPDSKLHKRHNILSFHFVRSMISRGYINMLHIDTKYNFADILTKHWGYQGTYYELIQPVFHHEGNTAALFLDDTLEVDVSINDEESMRFGILGSERTSLQPHAVTLVV
;
A
#
# COMPACT_ATOMS: atom_id res chain seq x y z
N MET A 1 6.52 -23.14 4.30
CA MET A 1 6.39 -22.32 5.52
C MET A 1 5.73 -23.09 6.67
N GLU A 2 4.52 -23.64 6.50
CA GLU A 2 3.83 -24.44 7.53
C GLU A 2 4.65 -25.67 7.97
N GLU A 3 5.25 -26.39 7.04
CA GLU A 3 6.13 -27.54 7.32
C GLU A 3 7.37 -27.14 8.14
N ALA A 4 8.03 -26.04 7.76
CA ALA A 4 9.15 -25.51 8.52
C ALA A 4 8.74 -25.08 9.94
N TYR A 5 7.59 -24.47 10.07
CA TYR A 5 7.02 -24.12 11.38
C TYR A 5 6.80 -25.37 12.24
N LEU A 6 6.16 -26.42 11.69
CA LEU A 6 5.94 -27.70 12.36
C LEU A 6 7.26 -28.38 12.79
N GLN A 7 8.31 -28.29 11.97
CA GLN A 7 9.62 -28.83 12.33
C GLN A 7 10.23 -28.14 13.54
N HIS A 8 10.08 -26.81 13.64
CA HIS A 8 10.65 -26.02 14.74
C HIS A 8 9.84 -26.12 16.04
N PHE A 9 8.52 -25.96 15.96
CA PHE A 9 7.68 -25.81 17.15
C PHE A 9 6.93 -27.09 17.56
N LYS A 10 6.93 -28.14 16.72
CA LYS A 10 6.18 -29.40 16.96
C LYS A 10 4.67 -29.18 17.14
N GLU A 11 4.14 -28.04 16.74
CA GLU A 11 2.75 -27.64 16.80
C GLU A 11 2.32 -26.96 15.49
N ARG A 12 1.02 -26.96 15.19
CA ARG A 12 0.51 -26.25 14.01
C ARG A 12 0.39 -24.75 14.31
N PRO A 13 0.59 -23.87 13.29
CA PRO A 13 0.35 -22.45 13.45
C PRO A 13 -1.08 -22.15 13.90
N ASN A 14 -1.21 -21.24 14.86
CA ASN A 14 -2.52 -20.82 15.35
C ASN A 14 -3.24 -19.95 14.32
N GLN A 15 -4.32 -20.47 13.71
CA GLN A 15 -5.07 -19.83 12.64
C GLN A 15 -6.28 -19.00 13.13
N LYS A 16 -6.35 -18.65 14.42
CA LYS A 16 -7.46 -17.84 14.97
C LYS A 16 -7.37 -16.35 14.57
N HIS A 17 -6.19 -15.89 14.16
CA HIS A 17 -5.95 -14.48 13.93
C HIS A 17 -6.48 -14.02 12.56
N GLN A 18 -7.13 -12.85 12.56
CA GLN A 18 -7.74 -12.24 11.38
C GLN A 18 -6.87 -11.13 10.77
N SER A 19 -5.79 -10.73 11.46
CA SER A 19 -4.82 -9.73 11.00
C SER A 19 -3.41 -10.16 11.39
N PRO A 20 -2.38 -9.71 10.64
CA PRO A 20 -0.99 -10.10 10.89
C PRO A 20 -0.51 -9.71 12.28
N LEU A 21 -0.77 -8.49 12.71
CA LEU A 21 -0.52 -7.99 14.06
C LEU A 21 -1.80 -7.37 14.63
N GLN A 22 -1.79 -7.06 15.91
CA GLN A 22 -2.90 -6.35 16.54
C GLN A 22 -2.93 -4.88 16.09
N LYS A 23 -4.10 -4.27 16.10
CA LYS A 23 -4.24 -2.85 15.82
C LYS A 23 -3.47 -2.05 16.88
N GLY A 24 -2.59 -1.15 16.42
CA GLY A 24 -1.78 -0.31 17.31
C GLY A 24 -0.74 -1.09 18.12
N ASP A 25 -0.28 -2.25 17.65
CA ASP A 25 0.80 -3.00 18.29
C ASP A 25 2.12 -2.23 18.19
N HIS A 26 2.85 -2.17 19.31
CA HIS A 26 4.16 -1.52 19.44
C HIS A 26 5.22 -2.54 19.87
N PRO A 27 5.74 -3.36 18.94
CA PRO A 27 6.75 -4.38 19.25
C PRO A 27 8.03 -3.82 19.84
N GLU A 28 8.37 -2.57 19.54
CA GLU A 28 9.53 -1.86 20.08
C GLU A 28 9.47 -1.67 21.60
N LEU A 29 8.28 -1.71 22.20
CA LEU A 29 8.07 -1.63 23.66
C LEU A 29 8.14 -2.99 24.35
N ASP A 30 8.45 -4.06 23.63
CA ASP A 30 8.52 -5.41 24.21
C ASP A 30 9.65 -5.52 25.25
N THR A 31 9.29 -5.99 26.45
CA THR A 31 10.24 -6.16 27.58
C THR A 31 10.48 -7.62 27.96
N THR A 32 9.95 -8.55 27.16
CA THR A 32 10.14 -9.99 27.41
C THR A 32 11.62 -10.39 27.28
N PRO A 33 12.03 -11.56 27.82
CA PRO A 33 13.41 -12.02 27.71
C PRO A 33 13.89 -12.13 26.27
N PHE A 34 15.17 -11.91 26.06
CA PHE A 34 15.79 -12.14 24.74
C PHE A 34 15.76 -13.62 24.39
N LEU A 35 15.74 -13.90 23.10
CA LEU A 35 15.83 -15.26 22.56
C LEU A 35 17.27 -15.80 22.68
N ASP A 36 17.40 -17.12 22.80
CA ASP A 36 18.69 -17.79 22.64
C ASP A 36 19.10 -17.90 21.17
N GLU A 37 20.34 -18.35 20.90
CA GLU A 37 20.90 -18.41 19.54
C GLU A 37 20.04 -19.26 18.57
N LYS A 38 19.51 -20.40 19.03
CA LYS A 38 18.66 -21.27 18.22
C LYS A 38 17.32 -20.64 17.88
N GLU A 39 16.74 -19.97 18.86
CA GLU A 39 15.48 -19.24 18.69
C GLU A 39 15.65 -18.00 17.78
N ILE A 40 16.81 -17.34 17.80
CA ILE A 40 17.16 -16.27 16.87
C ILE A 40 17.22 -16.81 15.43
N GLU A 41 17.84 -17.97 15.20
CA GLU A 41 17.88 -18.61 13.88
C GLU A 41 16.45 -18.91 13.38
N ILE A 42 15.59 -19.45 14.24
CA ILE A 42 14.19 -19.71 13.90
C ILE A 42 13.47 -18.40 13.55
N TYR A 43 13.62 -17.36 14.38
CA TYR A 43 13.04 -16.06 14.14
C TYR A 43 13.45 -15.47 12.78
N MET A 44 14.75 -15.52 12.48
CA MET A 44 15.32 -15.07 11.19
C MET A 44 14.75 -15.84 10.00
N SER A 45 14.60 -17.16 10.13
CA SER A 45 13.99 -18.02 9.11
C SER A 45 12.52 -17.65 8.85
N LEU A 46 11.73 -17.41 9.92
CA LEU A 46 10.34 -16.98 9.78
C LEU A 46 10.20 -15.62 9.10
N VAL A 47 11.04 -14.65 9.50
CA VAL A 47 11.06 -13.32 8.88
C VAL A 47 11.43 -13.44 7.39
N GLY A 48 12.45 -14.21 7.04
CA GLY A 48 12.89 -14.42 5.65
C GLY A 48 11.80 -15.07 4.80
N SER A 49 11.14 -16.12 5.32
CA SER A 49 10.03 -16.79 4.62
C SER A 49 8.84 -15.84 4.40
N ALA A 50 8.53 -14.99 5.38
CA ALA A 50 7.44 -14.02 5.25
C ALA A 50 7.82 -12.88 4.28
N GLN A 51 9.08 -12.43 4.24
CA GLN A 51 9.55 -11.47 3.25
C GLN A 51 9.42 -12.02 1.82
N TRP A 52 9.74 -13.30 1.63
CA TRP A 52 9.54 -13.93 0.33
C TRP A 52 8.06 -13.94 -0.08
N SER A 53 7.16 -14.23 0.85
CA SER A 53 5.71 -14.17 0.59
C SER A 53 5.24 -12.79 0.13
N ILE A 54 5.80 -11.71 0.66
CA ILE A 54 5.51 -10.34 0.20
C ILE A 54 5.92 -10.18 -1.27
N SER A 55 7.08 -10.69 -1.66
CA SER A 55 7.59 -10.58 -3.03
C SER A 55 6.70 -11.26 -4.06
N ILE A 56 5.94 -12.28 -3.66
CA ILE A 56 5.00 -13.01 -4.53
C ILE A 56 3.54 -12.55 -4.38
N GLY A 57 3.31 -11.39 -3.73
CA GLY A 57 1.99 -10.74 -3.71
C GLY A 57 1.30 -10.65 -2.35
N ARG A 58 1.85 -11.22 -1.26
CA ARG A 58 1.26 -11.13 0.08
C ARG A 58 1.67 -9.81 0.78
N PHE A 59 1.38 -8.69 0.12
CA PHE A 59 1.69 -7.37 0.68
C PHE A 59 0.82 -6.98 1.88
N ASP A 60 -0.25 -7.70 2.13
CA ASP A 60 -1.10 -7.59 3.32
C ASP A 60 -0.34 -7.78 4.64
N ILE A 61 0.81 -8.46 4.62
CA ILE A 61 1.68 -8.64 5.79
C ILE A 61 2.88 -7.67 5.82
N GLN A 62 3.03 -6.79 4.83
CA GLN A 62 4.29 -6.05 4.64
C GLN A 62 4.64 -5.15 5.81
N THR A 63 3.68 -4.40 6.37
CA THR A 63 3.90 -3.54 7.54
C THR A 63 4.35 -4.34 8.76
N ALA A 64 3.71 -5.50 8.99
CA ALA A 64 4.08 -6.39 10.09
C ALA A 64 5.53 -6.88 9.93
N ILE A 65 5.90 -7.35 8.74
CA ILE A 65 7.24 -7.89 8.50
C ILE A 65 8.31 -6.80 8.47
N MET A 66 8.01 -5.62 7.93
CA MET A 66 8.90 -4.46 8.02
C MET A 66 9.21 -4.13 9.50
N THR A 67 8.17 -4.12 10.34
CA THR A 67 8.34 -3.86 11.78
C THR A 67 9.14 -4.96 12.48
N MET A 68 8.80 -6.24 12.26
CA MET A 68 9.52 -7.36 12.86
C MET A 68 10.98 -7.44 12.39
N SER A 69 11.27 -7.05 11.16
CA SER A 69 12.62 -7.07 10.61
C SER A 69 13.63 -6.17 11.37
N LYS A 70 13.16 -5.20 12.14
CA LYS A 70 14.02 -4.32 12.98
C LYS A 70 14.70 -5.09 14.10
N PHE A 71 14.12 -6.17 14.59
CA PHE A 71 14.57 -6.90 15.78
C PHE A 71 15.45 -8.10 15.48
N ARG A 72 15.92 -8.26 14.24
CA ARG A 72 16.69 -9.45 13.80
C ARG A 72 17.96 -9.69 14.61
N SER A 73 18.64 -8.66 15.07
CA SER A 73 19.90 -8.78 15.80
C SER A 73 19.72 -9.16 17.27
N ALA A 74 18.60 -8.79 17.88
CA ALA A 74 18.32 -9.04 19.28
C ALA A 74 16.79 -9.20 19.52
N PRO A 75 16.17 -10.25 18.95
CA PRO A 75 14.75 -10.47 19.14
C PRO A 75 14.43 -10.95 20.54
N ARG A 76 13.23 -10.61 21.00
CA ARG A 76 12.67 -11.05 22.28
C ARG A 76 11.61 -12.11 22.09
N ARG A 77 11.19 -12.77 23.18
CA ARG A 77 10.13 -13.78 23.17
C ARG A 77 8.84 -13.24 22.54
N GLY A 78 8.40 -12.05 22.92
CA GLY A 78 7.21 -11.42 22.36
C GLY A 78 7.33 -11.09 20.86
N HIS A 79 8.56 -10.86 20.34
CA HIS A 79 8.77 -10.74 18.89
C HIS A 79 8.56 -12.09 18.18
N LEU A 80 9.02 -13.20 18.76
CA LEU A 80 8.80 -14.53 18.22
C LEU A 80 7.29 -14.88 18.22
N ASP A 81 6.58 -14.54 19.28
CA ASP A 81 5.13 -14.78 19.38
C ASP A 81 4.35 -13.99 18.33
N ARG A 82 4.76 -12.76 18.05
CA ARG A 82 4.22 -11.97 16.93
C ARG A 82 4.51 -12.59 15.57
N MET A 83 5.70 -13.13 15.36
CA MET A 83 6.01 -13.88 14.13
C MET A 83 5.18 -15.16 14.01
N LYS A 84 4.98 -15.91 15.10
CA LYS A 84 4.05 -17.05 15.12
C LYS A 84 2.62 -16.65 14.73
N ARG A 85 2.15 -15.49 15.19
CA ARG A 85 0.86 -14.91 14.79
C ARG A 85 0.81 -14.62 13.29
N VAL A 86 1.83 -13.98 12.72
CA VAL A 86 1.92 -13.71 11.28
C VAL A 86 1.87 -15.00 10.47
N ILE A 87 2.60 -16.04 10.89
CA ILE A 87 2.57 -17.34 10.21
C ILE A 87 1.17 -17.99 10.33
N GLY A 88 0.53 -17.91 11.49
CA GLY A 88 -0.84 -18.38 11.69
C GLY A 88 -1.84 -17.70 10.77
N TYR A 89 -1.73 -16.37 10.62
CA TYR A 89 -2.51 -15.58 9.67
C TYR A 89 -2.27 -16.03 8.21
N LEU A 90 -1.01 -16.20 7.80
CA LEU A 90 -0.66 -16.67 6.45
C LEU A 90 -1.21 -18.08 6.18
N CYS A 91 -1.19 -18.98 7.17
CA CYS A 91 -1.74 -20.32 7.02
C CYS A 91 -3.28 -20.31 6.95
N LYS A 92 -3.94 -19.42 7.69
CA LYS A 92 -5.39 -19.23 7.60
C LYS A 92 -5.80 -18.73 6.21
N PHE A 93 -5.09 -17.74 5.70
CA PHE A 93 -5.36 -17.10 4.41
C PHE A 93 -4.38 -17.55 3.33
N ARG A 94 -4.07 -18.85 3.29
CA ARG A 94 -3.10 -19.44 2.35
C ARG A 94 -3.48 -19.28 0.88
N HIS A 95 -4.75 -19.11 0.59
CA HIS A 95 -5.30 -18.97 -0.75
C HIS A 95 -5.56 -17.51 -1.15
N PHE A 96 -5.08 -16.55 -0.38
CA PHE A 96 -5.12 -15.15 -0.80
C PHE A 96 -4.24 -14.95 -2.04
N MET A 97 -4.87 -14.46 -3.11
CA MET A 97 -4.24 -14.17 -4.41
C MET A 97 -4.64 -12.76 -4.84
N ILE A 98 -3.71 -12.05 -5.47
CA ILE A 98 -4.01 -10.74 -6.06
C ILE A 98 -5.09 -10.91 -7.14
N ARG A 99 -6.09 -10.03 -7.12
CA ARG A 99 -7.09 -9.94 -8.19
C ARG A 99 -6.51 -9.18 -9.36
N PHE A 100 -6.37 -9.88 -10.50
CA PHE A 100 -6.03 -9.24 -11.76
C PHE A 100 -7.28 -8.68 -12.42
N ARG A 101 -7.33 -7.35 -12.57
CA ARG A 101 -8.46 -6.62 -13.15
C ARG A 101 -7.94 -5.67 -14.22
N VAL A 102 -8.24 -5.99 -15.48
CA VAL A 102 -7.78 -5.24 -16.65
C VAL A 102 -8.75 -4.15 -17.11
N ASP A 103 -9.91 -4.07 -16.47
CA ASP A 103 -10.90 -3.01 -16.71
C ASP A 103 -10.36 -1.65 -16.21
N GLU A 104 -10.71 -0.59 -16.92
CA GLU A 104 -10.28 0.76 -16.57
C GLU A 104 -11.01 1.22 -15.30
N PRO A 105 -10.30 1.93 -14.39
CA PRO A 105 -10.96 2.61 -13.29
C PRO A 105 -11.85 3.74 -13.85
N ASP A 106 -13.03 3.93 -13.26
CA ASP A 106 -13.91 5.04 -13.62
C ASP A 106 -13.59 6.26 -12.75
N TYR A 107 -13.01 7.28 -13.37
CA TYR A 107 -12.71 8.56 -12.74
C TYR A 107 -13.60 9.70 -13.28
N SER A 108 -14.70 9.39 -13.97
CA SER A 108 -15.60 10.38 -14.56
C SER A 108 -16.20 11.35 -13.54
N ASN A 109 -16.41 10.89 -12.31
CA ASN A 109 -16.98 11.68 -11.21
C ASN A 109 -15.92 12.29 -10.28
N VAL A 110 -14.63 12.06 -10.55
CA VAL A 110 -13.57 12.66 -9.76
C VAL A 110 -13.48 14.14 -10.14
N PRO A 111 -13.51 15.08 -9.17
CA PRO A 111 -13.31 16.48 -9.47
C PRO A 111 -12.03 16.64 -10.28
N GLY A 112 -12.15 17.18 -11.50
CA GLY A 112 -11.01 17.46 -12.33
C GLY A 112 -10.00 18.32 -11.58
N ILE A 113 -8.75 18.26 -12.01
CA ILE A 113 -7.73 19.18 -11.50
C ILE A 113 -8.34 20.55 -11.63
N LYS A 114 -8.42 21.29 -10.54
CA LYS A 114 -8.61 22.73 -10.64
C LYS A 114 -7.46 23.18 -11.54
N ASN A 115 -7.76 23.67 -12.75
CA ASN A 115 -6.77 24.17 -13.69
C ASN A 115 -6.07 25.36 -13.06
N HIS A 116 -5.09 25.08 -12.21
CA HIS A 116 -4.23 26.09 -11.65
C HIS A 116 -3.22 26.51 -12.73
N ASP A 117 -2.98 27.79 -12.82
CA ASP A 117 -1.97 28.34 -13.70
C ASP A 117 -0.55 28.02 -13.18
N TRP A 118 -0.03 26.91 -13.62
CA TRP A 118 1.35 26.53 -13.35
C TRP A 118 2.35 27.22 -14.27
N GLU A 119 1.91 27.73 -15.42
CA GLU A 119 2.77 28.37 -16.41
C GLU A 119 3.40 29.65 -15.85
N HIS A 120 2.63 30.45 -15.08
CA HIS A 120 3.12 31.64 -14.42
C HIS A 120 3.70 31.39 -13.02
N SER A 121 3.77 30.14 -12.59
CA SER A 121 4.44 29.76 -11.34
C SER A 121 5.96 29.69 -11.50
N VAL A 122 6.67 29.59 -10.35
CA VAL A 122 8.14 29.37 -10.35
C VAL A 122 8.58 28.06 -10.99
N TYR A 123 7.67 27.15 -11.26
CA TYR A 123 7.95 25.84 -11.87
C TYR A 123 7.81 25.90 -13.40
N GLY A 124 7.02 26.84 -13.94
CA GLY A 124 6.67 26.86 -15.35
C GLY A 124 5.88 25.64 -15.82
N LYS A 125 5.53 25.61 -17.08
CA LYS A 125 4.94 24.44 -17.75
C LYS A 125 6.06 23.65 -18.41
N HIS A 126 6.17 22.36 -18.09
CA HIS A 126 7.14 21.46 -18.71
C HIS A 126 6.41 20.24 -19.27
N GLU A 127 6.98 19.68 -20.33
CA GLU A 127 6.55 18.38 -20.85
C GLU A 127 7.34 17.26 -20.18
N GLU A 128 6.78 16.06 -20.24
CA GLU A 128 7.45 14.86 -19.72
C GLU A 128 8.66 14.49 -20.59
N ASP A 129 9.79 14.22 -19.96
CA ASP A 129 10.98 13.70 -20.64
C ASP A 129 10.75 12.23 -21.04
N VAL A 130 10.41 11.99 -22.29
CA VAL A 130 10.26 10.64 -22.84
C VAL A 130 11.62 10.09 -23.24
N PRO A 131 11.99 8.85 -22.84
CA PRO A 131 13.26 8.24 -23.25
C PRO A 131 13.38 8.19 -24.77
N LEU A 132 14.51 8.68 -25.32
CA LEU A 132 14.74 8.80 -26.77
C LEU A 132 14.68 7.47 -27.52
N ASN A 133 15.00 6.37 -26.85
CA ASN A 133 15.04 5.00 -27.40
C ASN A 133 13.82 4.14 -26.98
N ALA A 134 12.77 4.77 -26.45
CA ALA A 134 11.54 4.05 -26.16
C ALA A 134 10.88 3.56 -27.45
N PRO A 135 10.41 2.31 -27.51
CA PRO A 135 9.71 1.80 -28.67
C PRO A 135 8.38 2.54 -28.90
N PRO A 136 7.86 2.57 -30.14
CA PRO A 136 6.56 3.17 -30.43
C PRO A 136 5.47 2.49 -29.59
N PRO A 137 4.54 3.24 -28.96
CA PRO A 137 3.52 2.67 -28.12
C PRO A 137 2.49 1.88 -28.91
N LEU A 138 2.12 0.68 -28.43
CA LEU A 138 1.17 -0.23 -29.04
C LEU A 138 0.08 -0.67 -28.04
N GLY A 139 -1.16 -0.76 -28.52
CA GLY A 139 -2.32 -1.27 -27.80
C GLY A 139 -3.04 -0.21 -26.98
N LYS A 140 -3.82 -0.65 -25.99
CA LYS A 140 -4.55 0.25 -25.11
C LYS A 140 -3.61 0.92 -24.11
N ARG A 141 -3.91 2.17 -23.79
CA ARG A 141 -3.23 2.91 -22.71
C ARG A 141 -3.44 2.22 -21.36
N ILE A 142 -2.47 2.37 -20.48
CA ILE A 142 -2.55 1.93 -19.10
C ILE A 142 -2.79 3.15 -18.22
N ILE A 143 -3.83 3.10 -17.40
CA ILE A 143 -4.11 4.09 -16.35
C ILE A 143 -3.34 3.66 -15.11
N LEU A 144 -2.45 4.53 -14.62
CA LEU A 144 -1.74 4.31 -13.37
C LEU A 144 -2.44 5.04 -12.25
N THR A 145 -2.59 4.34 -11.14
CA THR A 145 -3.16 4.89 -9.92
C THR A 145 -2.23 4.58 -8.77
N HIS A 146 -1.95 5.58 -7.95
CA HIS A 146 -1.04 5.46 -6.83
C HIS A 146 -1.71 5.95 -5.56
N TYR A 147 -1.50 5.23 -4.47
CA TYR A 147 -1.91 5.61 -3.13
C TYR A 147 -0.66 5.80 -2.29
N PHE A 148 -0.63 6.83 -1.46
CA PHE A 148 0.44 7.04 -0.51
C PHE A 148 -0.11 7.44 0.87
N ASP A 149 0.64 7.10 1.90
CA ASP A 149 0.35 7.43 3.30
C ASP A 149 1.63 7.51 4.11
N ALA A 150 1.57 8.22 5.22
CA ALA A 150 2.62 8.24 6.23
C ALA A 150 2.06 8.06 7.64
N SER A 151 2.35 6.94 8.27
CA SER A 151 2.06 6.73 9.69
C SER A 151 3.09 7.44 10.57
N LEU A 152 2.77 8.65 11.06
CA LEU A 152 3.63 9.41 11.96
C LEU A 152 3.82 8.66 13.28
N MET A 153 5.06 8.68 13.83
CA MET A 153 5.41 8.00 15.09
C MET A 153 5.02 6.53 15.13
N HIS A 154 5.10 5.84 13.99
CA HIS A 154 4.86 4.40 13.92
C HIS A 154 5.78 3.62 14.88
N ASP A 155 7.00 4.09 15.06
CA ASP A 155 7.96 3.64 16.06
C ASP A 155 8.05 4.71 17.16
N VAL A 156 7.43 4.45 18.30
CA VAL A 156 7.31 5.44 19.39
C VAL A 156 8.65 5.72 20.07
N LEU A 157 9.65 4.81 20.02
CA LEU A 157 10.96 5.03 20.61
C LEU A 157 11.82 5.95 19.77
N SER A 158 11.81 5.80 18.46
CA SER A 158 12.59 6.62 17.53
C SER A 158 11.84 7.84 17.00
N GLY A 159 10.52 7.88 17.17
CA GLY A 159 9.64 8.92 16.61
C GLY A 159 9.54 8.87 15.09
N LYS A 160 10.02 7.80 14.45
CA LYS A 160 10.07 7.69 12.99
C LYS A 160 8.73 7.26 12.42
N ALA A 161 8.36 7.90 11.32
CA ALA A 161 7.21 7.53 10.52
C ALA A 161 7.51 6.36 9.57
N VAL A 162 6.46 5.76 9.04
CA VAL A 162 6.52 4.77 7.96
C VAL A 162 5.87 5.35 6.72
N THR A 163 6.53 5.21 5.58
CA THR A 163 5.99 5.53 4.25
C THR A 163 5.39 4.28 3.63
N GLY A 164 4.15 4.38 3.17
CA GLY A 164 3.48 3.39 2.33
C GLY A 164 3.16 3.95 0.96
N VAL A 165 3.37 3.14 -0.09
CA VAL A 165 2.95 3.44 -1.46
C VAL A 165 2.39 2.17 -2.08
N CYS A 166 1.22 2.26 -2.70
CA CYS A 166 0.60 1.18 -3.45
C CYS A 166 0.31 1.65 -4.88
N THR A 167 0.80 0.94 -5.89
CA THR A 167 0.65 1.29 -7.30
C THR A 167 -0.22 0.27 -8.01
N PHE A 168 -1.16 0.78 -8.80
CA PHE A 168 -2.08 -0.01 -9.61
C PHE A 168 -1.88 0.28 -11.09
N TYR A 169 -1.92 -0.78 -11.91
CA TYR A 169 -2.15 -0.71 -13.35
C TYR A 169 -3.60 -1.09 -13.60
N GLN A 170 -4.39 -0.16 -14.13
CA GLN A 170 -5.83 -0.27 -14.14
C GLN A 170 -6.36 -0.46 -12.69
N LYS A 171 -7.02 -1.58 -12.40
CA LYS A 171 -7.49 -1.94 -11.06
C LYS A 171 -6.66 -3.05 -10.39
N THR A 172 -5.48 -3.39 -10.93
CA THR A 172 -4.60 -4.43 -10.40
C THR A 172 -3.44 -3.82 -9.61
N PRO A 173 -3.24 -4.17 -8.33
CA PRO A 173 -2.04 -3.78 -7.60
C PRO A 173 -0.81 -4.48 -8.20
N VAL A 174 0.24 -3.71 -8.52
CA VAL A 174 1.44 -4.21 -9.19
C VAL A 174 2.74 -3.90 -8.44
N ASP A 175 2.73 -2.88 -7.60
CA ASP A 175 3.88 -2.52 -6.76
C ASP A 175 3.39 -2.02 -5.40
N TRP A 176 4.12 -2.40 -4.36
CA TRP A 176 3.86 -2.03 -2.98
C TRP A 176 5.17 -1.72 -2.26
N PHE A 177 5.17 -0.64 -1.54
CA PHE A 177 6.34 -0.16 -0.84
C PHE A 177 5.98 0.21 0.60
N CYS A 178 6.73 -0.33 1.55
CA CYS A 178 6.62 0.02 2.97
C CYS A 178 8.02 0.14 3.56
N LYS A 179 8.35 1.32 4.09
CA LYS A 179 9.65 1.56 4.71
C LYS A 179 9.57 2.63 5.79
N GLN A 180 10.26 2.41 6.90
CA GLN A 180 10.47 3.44 7.91
C GLN A 180 11.28 4.60 7.33
N GLN A 181 10.84 5.83 7.59
CA GLN A 181 11.54 7.04 7.17
C GLN A 181 12.89 7.17 7.90
N SER A 182 13.88 7.74 7.23
CA SER A 182 15.21 7.93 7.80
C SER A 182 15.25 9.05 8.85
N THR A 183 14.37 10.05 8.67
CA THR A 183 14.23 11.21 9.55
C THR A 183 12.99 11.11 10.43
N SER A 184 13.00 11.75 11.59
CA SER A 184 11.81 11.93 12.43
C SER A 184 11.17 13.27 12.11
N GLU A 185 9.88 13.25 11.81
CA GLU A 185 9.11 14.44 11.51
C GLU A 185 8.30 14.89 12.74
N THR A 186 8.15 16.19 12.89
CA THR A 186 7.44 16.78 14.04
C THR A 186 5.92 16.87 13.82
N ALA A 187 5.43 16.57 12.63
CA ALA A 187 4.01 16.56 12.29
C ALA A 187 3.74 15.68 11.06
N THR A 188 2.51 15.19 10.94
CA THR A 188 2.02 14.39 9.81
C THR A 188 2.30 15.05 8.47
N TYR A 189 2.07 16.36 8.34
CA TYR A 189 2.35 17.13 7.13
C TYR A 189 3.77 16.88 6.54
N GLY A 190 4.81 16.85 7.39
CA GLY A 190 6.18 16.60 6.92
C GLY A 190 6.39 15.16 6.48
N ALA A 191 5.89 14.20 7.26
CA ALA A 191 5.97 12.78 6.93
C ALA A 191 5.21 12.47 5.62
N GLU A 192 4.07 13.13 5.38
CA GLU A 192 3.30 13.00 4.14
C GLU A 192 4.06 13.55 2.93
N PHE A 193 4.78 14.67 3.04
CA PHE A 193 5.64 15.14 1.94
C PHE A 193 6.77 14.17 1.59
N LEU A 194 7.33 13.45 2.57
CA LEU A 194 8.32 12.40 2.29
C LEU A 194 7.68 11.22 1.57
N SER A 195 6.46 10.84 1.93
CA SER A 195 5.70 9.80 1.23
C SER A 195 5.27 10.26 -0.18
N GLY A 196 4.79 11.50 -0.31
CA GLY A 196 4.45 12.12 -1.60
C GLY A 196 5.66 12.22 -2.54
N ARG A 197 6.85 12.51 -2.02
CA ARG A 197 8.09 12.42 -2.78
C ARG A 197 8.35 10.98 -3.25
N LYS A 198 8.17 10.01 -2.35
CA LYS A 198 8.44 8.60 -2.67
C LYS A 198 7.50 8.06 -3.74
N VAL A 199 6.22 8.42 -3.72
CA VAL A 199 5.29 8.05 -4.79
C VAL A 199 5.69 8.67 -6.13
N CYS A 200 6.13 9.93 -6.14
CA CYS A 200 6.64 10.58 -7.36
C CYS A 200 7.86 9.85 -7.96
N GLU A 201 8.80 9.41 -7.14
CA GLU A 201 9.94 8.59 -7.59
C GLU A 201 9.45 7.28 -8.24
N LYS A 202 8.48 6.59 -7.62
CA LYS A 202 7.88 5.37 -8.16
C LYS A 202 7.15 5.61 -9.49
N ILE A 203 6.46 6.72 -9.62
CA ILE A 203 5.76 7.11 -10.86
C ILE A 203 6.74 7.24 -12.02
N ILE A 204 7.86 7.91 -11.83
CA ILE A 204 8.90 8.04 -12.85
C ILE A 204 9.37 6.65 -13.29
N ASP A 205 9.67 5.76 -12.36
CA ASP A 205 10.10 4.39 -12.65
C ASP A 205 9.04 3.62 -13.45
N HIS A 206 7.78 3.62 -12.99
CA HIS A 206 6.69 2.89 -13.64
C HIS A 206 6.37 3.41 -15.04
N ARG A 207 6.35 4.75 -15.23
CA ARG A 207 6.16 5.34 -16.55
C ARG A 207 7.30 4.96 -17.51
N ALA A 208 8.56 4.99 -17.02
CA ALA A 208 9.71 4.56 -17.80
C ALA A 208 9.60 3.07 -18.19
N TYR A 209 9.27 2.17 -17.26
CA TYR A 209 9.08 0.75 -17.57
C TYR A 209 8.01 0.51 -18.63
N LEU A 210 6.84 1.15 -18.52
CA LEU A 210 5.78 1.01 -19.50
C LEU A 210 6.18 1.53 -20.87
N ARG A 211 6.89 2.65 -20.95
CA ARG A 211 7.40 3.20 -22.20
C ARG A 211 8.41 2.27 -22.86
N TYR A 212 9.35 1.69 -22.08
CA TYR A 212 10.29 0.70 -22.62
C TYR A 212 9.62 -0.61 -23.03
N LEU A 213 8.48 -0.96 -22.44
CA LEU A 213 7.65 -2.08 -22.88
C LEU A 213 6.76 -1.73 -24.08
N GLY A 214 6.87 -0.52 -24.63
CA GLY A 214 6.03 -0.06 -25.73
C GLY A 214 4.55 0.07 -25.36
N LYS A 215 4.23 0.42 -24.12
CA LYS A 215 2.86 0.62 -23.67
C LYS A 215 2.52 2.10 -23.61
N PRO A 216 1.37 2.52 -24.18
CA PRO A 216 0.87 3.87 -23.99
C PRO A 216 0.53 4.09 -22.51
N VAL A 217 1.02 5.18 -21.94
CA VAL A 217 0.63 5.65 -20.60
C VAL A 217 -0.34 6.82 -20.73
N CYS A 218 -1.16 7.05 -19.69
CA CYS A 218 -2.01 8.22 -19.64
C CYS A 218 -1.19 9.52 -19.60
N GLU A 219 -1.82 10.64 -19.95
CA GLU A 219 -1.19 11.95 -19.84
C GLU A 219 -0.73 12.22 -18.41
N MET A 220 -1.58 11.93 -17.43
CA MET A 220 -1.28 12.06 -15.99
C MET A 220 -1.66 10.80 -15.23
N ASP A 221 -0.89 10.47 -14.21
CA ASP A 221 -1.20 9.41 -13.26
C ASP A 221 -2.05 9.97 -12.12
N TYR A 222 -2.98 9.17 -11.59
CA TYR A 222 -3.81 9.54 -10.45
C TYR A 222 -3.09 9.20 -9.15
N VAL A 223 -2.94 10.19 -8.26
CA VAL A 223 -2.23 10.06 -6.99
C VAL A 223 -3.15 10.44 -5.84
N TRP A 224 -3.42 9.50 -4.95
CA TRP A 224 -4.35 9.64 -3.84
C TRP A 224 -3.62 9.68 -2.50
N GLY A 225 -3.90 10.69 -1.70
CA GLY A 225 -3.45 10.82 -0.33
C GLY A 225 -4.57 11.33 0.58
N ASP A 226 -4.49 11.08 1.87
CA ASP A 226 -5.53 11.45 2.82
C ASP A 226 -5.22 12.73 3.62
N ASN A 227 -4.03 13.31 3.46
CA ASN A 227 -3.66 14.56 4.10
C ASN A 227 -4.01 15.78 3.24
N GLU A 228 -5.19 16.35 3.48
CA GLU A 228 -5.71 17.50 2.72
C GLU A 228 -4.75 18.70 2.73
N SER A 229 -4.10 18.99 3.87
CA SER A 229 -3.13 20.09 3.99
C SER A 229 -1.93 19.91 3.07
N MET A 230 -1.40 18.69 2.98
CA MET A 230 -0.29 18.36 2.07
C MET A 230 -0.74 18.49 0.62
N ILE A 231 -1.90 17.96 0.27
CA ILE A 231 -2.45 18.01 -1.09
C ILE A 231 -2.69 19.44 -1.53
N ASN A 232 -3.37 20.26 -0.72
CA ASN A 232 -3.59 21.67 -1.03
C ASN A 232 -2.26 22.44 -1.18
N SER A 233 -1.28 22.17 -0.32
CA SER A 233 0.05 22.79 -0.44
C SER A 233 0.78 22.37 -1.72
N SER A 234 0.53 21.16 -2.21
CA SER A 234 1.16 20.64 -3.42
C SER A 234 0.48 21.14 -4.69
N THR A 235 -0.85 21.24 -4.72
CA THR A 235 -1.65 21.52 -5.92
C THR A 235 -1.89 22.99 -6.20
N ILE A 236 -1.82 23.87 -5.17
CA ILE A 236 -2.04 25.30 -5.35
C ILE A 236 -0.71 26.00 -5.64
N PRO A 237 -0.50 26.63 -6.84
CA PRO A 237 0.76 27.23 -7.25
C PRO A 237 1.34 28.27 -6.29
N ASP A 238 0.49 29.10 -5.68
CA ASP A 238 0.90 30.16 -4.76
C ASP A 238 1.06 29.70 -3.31
N SER A 239 0.89 28.39 -3.05
CA SER A 239 1.01 27.86 -1.72
C SER A 239 2.44 27.97 -1.19
N LYS A 240 2.55 28.36 0.10
CA LYS A 240 3.84 28.54 0.78
C LYS A 240 4.21 27.29 1.56
N LEU A 241 5.51 26.99 1.58
CA LEU A 241 6.04 25.92 2.42
C LEU A 241 5.97 26.29 3.90
N HIS A 242 5.26 25.50 4.70
CA HIS A 242 5.12 25.71 6.13
C HIS A 242 6.35 25.27 6.94
N LYS A 243 7.12 24.28 6.44
CA LYS A 243 8.28 23.70 7.14
C LYS A 243 9.50 23.65 6.23
N ARG A 244 10.51 24.46 6.53
CA ARG A 244 11.72 24.66 5.70
C ARG A 244 12.52 23.38 5.46
N HIS A 245 12.55 22.44 6.40
CA HIS A 245 13.30 21.19 6.24
C HIS A 245 12.72 20.25 5.18
N ASN A 246 11.45 20.42 4.79
CA ASN A 246 10.82 19.64 3.74
C ASN A 246 10.91 20.28 2.34
N ILE A 247 11.75 21.32 2.18
CA ILE A 247 11.81 22.13 0.96
C ILE A 247 12.04 21.29 -0.29
N LEU A 248 12.93 20.31 -0.25
CA LEU A 248 13.24 19.45 -1.40
C LEU A 248 12.06 18.59 -1.80
N SER A 249 11.39 17.96 -0.84
CA SER A 249 10.21 17.13 -1.11
C SER A 249 9.03 17.97 -1.60
N PHE A 250 8.81 19.14 -1.00
CA PHE A 250 7.80 20.09 -1.43
C PHE A 250 7.98 20.52 -2.89
N HIS A 251 9.16 20.98 -3.26
CA HIS A 251 9.42 21.42 -4.64
C HIS A 251 9.41 20.27 -5.63
N PHE A 252 9.89 19.09 -5.24
CA PHE A 252 9.88 17.92 -6.11
C PHE A 252 8.45 17.49 -6.48
N VAL A 253 7.56 17.34 -5.50
CA VAL A 253 6.15 16.97 -5.75
C VAL A 253 5.48 18.01 -6.65
N ARG A 254 5.67 19.30 -6.37
CA ARG A 254 5.08 20.40 -7.15
C ARG A 254 5.61 20.45 -8.59
N SER A 255 6.90 20.16 -8.79
CA SER A 255 7.46 20.05 -10.13
C SER A 255 6.85 18.91 -10.94
N MET A 256 6.50 17.80 -10.30
CA MET A 256 5.80 16.68 -10.94
C MET A 256 4.38 17.05 -11.38
N ILE A 257 3.68 17.85 -10.56
CA ILE A 257 2.34 18.37 -10.91
C ILE A 257 2.45 19.36 -12.08
N SER A 258 3.38 20.33 -12.01
CA SER A 258 3.55 21.35 -13.08
C SER A 258 3.96 20.75 -14.41
N ARG A 259 4.70 19.63 -14.40
CA ARG A 259 5.09 18.87 -15.59
C ARG A 259 3.98 17.97 -16.15
N GLY A 260 2.83 17.90 -15.49
CA GLY A 260 1.72 17.05 -15.93
C GLY A 260 1.94 15.55 -15.73
N TYR A 261 2.89 15.14 -14.88
CA TYR A 261 3.07 13.70 -14.54
C TYR A 261 1.93 13.17 -13.70
N ILE A 262 1.43 13.99 -12.76
CA ILE A 262 0.49 13.55 -11.73
C ILE A 262 -0.70 14.50 -11.56
N ASN A 263 -1.84 13.89 -11.31
CA ASN A 263 -3.04 14.51 -10.76
C ASN A 263 -3.15 14.06 -9.29
N MET A 264 -2.84 14.97 -8.36
CA MET A 264 -2.85 14.66 -6.93
C MET A 264 -4.19 15.04 -6.31
N LEU A 265 -4.83 14.07 -5.65
CA LEU A 265 -6.20 14.14 -5.19
C LEU A 265 -6.31 13.69 -3.72
N HIS A 266 -7.28 14.26 -3.01
CA HIS A 266 -7.61 13.82 -1.66
C HIS A 266 -8.53 12.59 -1.70
N ILE A 267 -8.30 11.65 -0.78
CA ILE A 267 -9.16 10.49 -0.52
C ILE A 267 -9.41 10.37 0.99
N ASP A 268 -10.59 9.89 1.37
CA ASP A 268 -10.87 9.54 2.76
C ASP A 268 -9.94 8.38 3.21
N THR A 269 -9.38 8.48 4.40
CA THR A 269 -8.45 7.50 4.98
C THR A 269 -8.96 6.06 4.87
N LYS A 270 -10.26 5.82 5.04
CA LYS A 270 -10.85 4.48 4.96
C LYS A 270 -10.69 3.81 3.57
N TYR A 271 -10.48 4.60 2.52
CA TYR A 271 -10.28 4.09 1.14
C TYR A 271 -8.83 4.20 0.66
N ASN A 272 -7.90 4.67 1.51
CA ASN A 272 -6.50 4.79 1.14
C ASN A 272 -5.79 3.44 1.22
N PHE A 273 -5.56 2.79 0.08
CA PHE A 273 -4.87 1.48 0.02
C PHE A 273 -3.47 1.48 0.65
N ALA A 274 -2.83 2.64 0.76
CA ALA A 274 -1.52 2.75 1.40
C ALA A 274 -1.59 2.52 2.93
N ASP A 275 -2.76 2.60 3.56
CA ASP A 275 -2.96 2.29 4.98
C ASP A 275 -2.58 0.84 5.33
N ILE A 276 -2.76 -0.11 4.40
CA ILE A 276 -2.30 -1.49 4.57
C ILE A 276 -0.78 -1.55 4.77
N LEU A 277 -0.06 -0.58 4.18
CA LEU A 277 1.40 -0.52 4.14
C LEU A 277 2.02 0.38 5.20
N THR A 278 1.21 1.04 6.03
CA THR A 278 1.68 1.99 7.05
C THR A 278 1.18 1.70 8.45
N LYS A 279 0.06 1.00 8.60
CA LYS A 279 -0.61 0.80 9.88
C LYS A 279 -0.72 -0.70 10.22
N HIS A 280 -0.66 -1.02 11.51
CA HIS A 280 -1.09 -2.35 11.99
C HIS A 280 -2.60 -2.36 12.04
N TRP A 281 -3.22 -2.90 11.01
CA TRP A 281 -4.66 -2.87 10.83
C TRP A 281 -5.37 -3.93 11.70
N GLY A 282 -6.48 -3.52 12.30
CA GLY A 282 -7.42 -4.44 12.93
C GLY A 282 -8.27 -5.12 11.87
N TYR A 283 -9.17 -5.99 12.29
CA TYR A 283 -9.78 -6.93 11.39
C TYR A 283 -10.86 -6.39 10.44
N GLN A 284 -11.93 -5.83 10.91
CA GLN A 284 -13.15 -5.70 10.08
C GLN A 284 -13.14 -4.58 9.05
N GLY A 285 -12.96 -3.33 9.46
CA GLY A 285 -13.06 -2.20 8.53
C GLY A 285 -12.01 -2.25 7.42
N THR A 286 -10.74 -2.41 7.78
CA THR A 286 -9.63 -2.46 6.82
C THR A 286 -9.75 -3.62 5.84
N TYR A 287 -10.28 -4.77 6.32
CA TYR A 287 -10.46 -5.91 5.42
C TYR A 287 -11.45 -5.59 4.30
N TYR A 288 -12.66 -5.12 4.63
CA TYR A 288 -13.69 -4.86 3.63
C TYR A 288 -13.34 -3.70 2.71
N GLU A 289 -12.80 -2.63 3.24
CA GLU A 289 -12.52 -1.42 2.48
C GLU A 289 -11.25 -1.54 1.62
N LEU A 290 -10.22 -2.20 2.12
CA LEU A 290 -8.89 -2.19 1.51
C LEU A 290 -8.40 -3.57 1.04
N ILE A 291 -8.66 -4.64 1.76
CA ILE A 291 -8.11 -5.97 1.46
C ILE A 291 -8.99 -6.73 0.46
N GLN A 292 -10.31 -6.79 0.71
CA GLN A 292 -11.23 -7.53 -0.14
C GLN A 292 -11.22 -7.09 -1.62
N PRO A 293 -11.15 -5.80 -1.96
CA PRO A 293 -11.10 -5.38 -3.37
C PRO A 293 -9.89 -5.88 -4.14
N VAL A 294 -8.76 -6.09 -3.48
CA VAL A 294 -7.47 -6.43 -4.11
C VAL A 294 -7.07 -7.89 -3.99
N PHE A 295 -7.61 -8.62 -3.00
CA PHE A 295 -7.36 -10.04 -2.83
C PHE A 295 -8.58 -10.89 -3.14
N HIS A 296 -8.34 -12.05 -3.72
CA HIS A 296 -9.30 -13.11 -3.93
C HIS A 296 -8.96 -14.31 -3.05
N HIS A 297 -9.99 -14.98 -2.50
CA HIS A 297 -9.85 -16.24 -1.80
C HIS A 297 -11.02 -17.13 -2.20
N GLU A 298 -10.75 -18.27 -2.83
CA GLU A 298 -11.65 -19.36 -3.23
C GLU A 298 -13.16 -19.02 -3.24
N GLY A 299 -13.60 -18.15 -4.15
CA GLY A 299 -15.01 -17.82 -4.36
C GLY A 299 -15.55 -16.70 -3.48
N ASN A 300 -16.11 -16.96 -2.32
CA ASN A 300 -16.73 -15.93 -1.48
C ASN A 300 -15.84 -15.56 -0.27
N THR A 301 -15.06 -14.51 -0.42
CA THR A 301 -14.20 -14.00 0.65
C THR A 301 -14.97 -13.48 1.87
N ALA A 302 -16.19 -13.00 1.70
CA ALA A 302 -17.01 -12.50 2.79
C ALA A 302 -17.36 -13.61 3.80
N ALA A 303 -17.62 -14.83 3.34
CA ALA A 303 -17.94 -15.96 4.20
C ALA A 303 -16.82 -16.39 5.16
N LEU A 304 -15.56 -16.04 4.85
CA LEU A 304 -14.41 -16.38 5.73
C LEU A 304 -14.36 -15.59 7.03
N PHE A 305 -15.10 -14.53 7.12
CA PHE A 305 -14.99 -13.53 8.16
C PHE A 305 -16.28 -13.37 8.96
N LEU A 306 -17.33 -14.06 8.56
CA LEU A 306 -18.52 -14.22 9.38
C LEU A 306 -18.13 -15.13 10.55
N ASP A 307 -17.78 -14.52 11.67
CA ASP A 307 -17.81 -15.24 12.95
C ASP A 307 -19.29 -15.49 13.24
N ASP A 308 -19.67 -16.69 13.61
CA ASP A 308 -21.06 -17.13 13.83
C ASP A 308 -21.85 -16.29 14.88
N THR A 309 -21.23 -15.22 15.40
CA THR A 309 -21.78 -14.35 16.44
C THR A 309 -22.06 -12.90 16.01
N LEU A 310 -21.76 -12.49 14.78
CA LEU A 310 -22.01 -11.13 14.30
C LEU A 310 -22.93 -11.15 13.08
N GLU A 311 -24.21 -10.83 13.29
CA GLU A 311 -25.09 -10.33 12.23
C GLU A 311 -24.48 -9.04 11.69
N VAL A 312 -23.70 -9.13 10.63
CA VAL A 312 -23.25 -7.95 9.90
C VAL A 312 -24.42 -7.50 9.04
N ASP A 313 -24.98 -6.36 9.39
CA ASP A 313 -25.96 -5.68 8.55
C ASP A 313 -25.28 -5.33 7.21
N VAL A 314 -25.49 -6.18 6.20
CA VAL A 314 -24.91 -6.05 4.84
C VAL A 314 -25.72 -5.03 4.03
N SER A 315 -26.27 -4.02 4.65
CA SER A 315 -26.76 -2.83 3.96
C SER A 315 -25.60 -1.87 3.66
N ILE A 316 -24.64 -2.33 2.86
CA ILE A 316 -23.74 -1.42 2.15
C ILE A 316 -24.63 -0.78 1.08
N ASN A 317 -24.98 0.50 1.29
CA ASN A 317 -25.63 1.28 0.28
C ASN A 317 -24.74 1.29 -0.97
N ASP A 318 -25.21 0.66 -2.06
CA ASP A 318 -24.55 0.62 -3.37
C ASP A 318 -24.20 2.02 -3.90
N GLU A 319 -24.85 3.06 -3.39
CA GLU A 319 -24.61 4.45 -3.77
C GLU A 319 -23.27 5.04 -3.27
N GLU A 320 -22.72 4.57 -2.14
CA GLU A 320 -21.40 5.03 -1.68
C GLU A 320 -20.24 4.32 -2.40
N SER A 321 -20.44 3.06 -2.82
CA SER A 321 -19.44 2.31 -3.55
C SER A 321 -19.22 2.82 -4.99
N MET A 322 -20.23 3.48 -5.58
CA MET A 322 -20.13 4.09 -6.91
C MET A 322 -19.29 5.38 -6.95
N ARG A 323 -19.04 6.02 -5.81
CA ARG A 323 -18.28 7.28 -5.78
C ARG A 323 -16.81 7.14 -6.18
N PHE A 324 -16.25 5.96 -6.09
CA PHE A 324 -14.83 5.74 -6.38
C PHE A 324 -14.67 4.54 -7.32
N GLY A 325 -14.91 4.65 -8.59
CA GLY A 325 -14.83 3.67 -9.68
C GLY A 325 -13.98 2.38 -9.55
N ILE A 326 -13.46 2.11 -8.37
CA ILE A 326 -12.69 0.92 -8.01
C ILE A 326 -13.62 -0.21 -7.48
N LEU A 327 -14.83 0.14 -6.99
CA LEU A 327 -15.68 -0.79 -6.25
C LEU A 327 -16.94 -1.29 -7.02
N GLY A 328 -17.08 -0.97 -8.30
CA GLY A 328 -18.22 -1.45 -9.10
C GLY A 328 -18.18 -2.96 -9.31
N SER A 329 -18.95 -3.70 -8.53
CA SER A 329 -19.27 -5.10 -8.82
C SER A 329 -20.55 -5.17 -9.61
N GLU A 330 -20.49 -5.22 -10.93
CA GLU A 330 -21.61 -5.71 -11.70
C GLU A 330 -21.73 -7.23 -11.49
N ARG A 331 -22.87 -7.67 -10.96
CA ARG A 331 -23.32 -9.05 -11.02
C ARG A 331 -23.70 -9.36 -12.47
N THR A 332 -22.75 -9.73 -13.29
CA THR A 332 -23.02 -10.48 -14.52
C THR A 332 -22.43 -11.88 -14.36
N SER A 333 -23.30 -12.86 -14.51
CA SER A 333 -23.02 -14.29 -14.55
C SER A 333 -22.14 -14.61 -15.77
N LEU A 334 -20.83 -14.47 -15.64
CA LEU A 334 -19.85 -15.03 -16.57
C LEU A 334 -18.86 -15.85 -15.77
N GLN A 335 -18.77 -17.13 -16.12
CA GLN A 335 -17.81 -18.06 -15.52
C GLN A 335 -16.38 -17.52 -15.66
N PRO A 336 -15.56 -17.62 -14.62
CA PRO A 336 -14.18 -17.15 -14.68
C PRO A 336 -13.34 -18.14 -15.49
N HIS A 337 -12.77 -17.69 -16.59
CA HIS A 337 -11.60 -18.37 -17.15
C HIS A 337 -10.41 -18.05 -16.26
N ALA A 338 -10.07 -18.98 -15.39
CA ALA A 338 -8.86 -18.93 -14.59
C ALA A 338 -7.65 -19.12 -15.49
N VAL A 339 -6.82 -18.09 -15.63
CA VAL A 339 -5.46 -18.25 -16.16
C VAL A 339 -4.58 -18.64 -14.96
N THR A 340 -4.30 -19.93 -14.85
CA THR A 340 -3.35 -20.47 -13.88
C THR A 340 -1.96 -20.24 -14.41
N LEU A 341 -1.23 -19.29 -13.85
CA LEU A 341 0.23 -19.24 -13.97
C LEU A 341 0.81 -20.20 -12.92
N VAL A 342 1.24 -21.39 -13.39
CA VAL A 342 2.08 -22.30 -12.60
C VAL A 342 3.53 -21.85 -12.80
N VAL A 343 4.17 -21.44 -11.71
CA VAL A 343 5.63 -21.36 -11.58
C VAL A 343 6.07 -22.32 -10.50
#